data_8b5e0d8c7bf040d58af491a1026ef5fb
#
_entry.id   8b5e0d8c7bf040d58af491a1026ef5fb
#
_cell.length_a   1.000
_cell.length_b   1.000
_cell.length_c   1.000
_cell.angle_alpha   90.00
_cell.angle_beta   90.00
_cell.angle_gamma   90.00
#
_symmetry.space_group_name_H-M   'P 1'
#
loop_
_entity.id
_entity.type
_entity.pdbx_description
1 polymer ?
#
loop_
_entity_poly.entity_id
_entity_poly.type
_entity_poly.pdbx_seq_one_letter_code
_entity_poly.pdbx_strand_id
1 'polypeptide(L)'
;AYRAFCGEAGLTPKELSDFETRRLDDFIGTMYSQTQDTTLLKNPDYVDYYLFKQSYEAQRFLVDAPYNGVDSTLWGEYAQSPNSYSVFLHGDFPLVQVKTGIGNGRRILVVKESFGNAFAPFLINHYDEVYIVDQRYFQLPLVDFIREHGINELVFANNSFAVCTPYHIRCIDNMRHQVFVPRALQADVPKAGEPEESDEDAREQEEQEPPDEGDRPRRLRPRGG
;
A
#
# COMPACT_ATOMS: atom_id res chain seq x y z
N ALA A 1 7.28 10.66 11.12
CA ALA A 1 6.70 11.20 9.87
C ALA A 1 5.48 12.09 10.18
N TYR A 2 4.39 11.59 10.84
CA TYR A 2 3.14 12.33 11.04
C TYR A 2 3.33 13.68 11.78
N ARG A 3 4.02 13.69 12.92
CA ARG A 3 4.24 14.94 13.68
C ARG A 3 5.09 15.95 12.90
N ALA A 4 6.10 15.47 12.16
CA ALA A 4 6.92 16.35 11.32
C ALA A 4 6.08 16.96 10.20
N PHE A 5 5.26 16.14 9.53
CA PHE A 5 4.32 16.63 8.52
C PHE A 5 3.38 17.70 9.09
N CYS A 6 2.77 17.45 10.26
CA CYS A 6 1.88 18.43 10.89
C CYS A 6 2.59 19.77 11.18
N GLY A 7 3.85 19.72 11.63
CA GLY A 7 4.63 20.94 11.88
C GLY A 7 4.83 21.78 10.61
N GLU A 8 5.18 21.15 9.49
CA GLU A 8 5.37 21.82 8.20
C GLU A 8 4.03 22.31 7.61
N ALA A 9 2.95 21.53 7.79
CA ALA A 9 1.63 21.87 7.25
C ALA A 9 0.83 22.84 8.16
N GLY A 10 1.40 23.32 9.27
CA GLY A 10 0.73 24.19 10.22
C GLY A 10 -0.44 23.53 10.95
N LEU A 11 -0.38 22.22 11.15
CA LEU A 11 -1.40 21.41 11.80
C LEU A 11 -0.98 21.06 13.24
N THR A 12 -1.96 20.88 14.12
CA THR A 12 -1.71 20.36 15.47
C THR A 12 -1.82 18.84 15.42
N PRO A 13 -0.73 18.08 15.62
CA PRO A 13 -0.79 16.63 15.59
C PRO A 13 -1.65 16.08 16.73
N LYS A 14 -2.35 14.98 16.48
CA LYS A 14 -2.98 14.20 17.53
C LYS A 14 -1.92 13.47 18.35
N GLU A 15 -2.16 13.33 19.65
CA GLU A 15 -1.31 12.53 20.53
C GLU A 15 -1.64 11.04 20.40
N LEU A 16 -0.69 10.15 20.73
CA LEU A 16 -0.94 8.70 20.68
C LEU A 16 -2.08 8.25 21.60
N SER A 17 -2.29 8.96 22.71
CA SER A 17 -3.40 8.72 23.64
C SER A 17 -4.78 9.01 23.04
N ASP A 18 -4.86 9.72 21.93
CA ASP A 18 -6.12 9.99 21.23
C ASP A 18 -6.62 8.78 20.46
N PHE A 19 -5.77 7.78 20.27
CA PHE A 19 -6.04 6.55 19.49
C PHE A 19 -6.18 5.33 20.40
N GLU A 20 -6.88 4.31 19.92
CA GLU A 20 -6.81 2.97 20.49
C GLU A 20 -5.62 2.24 19.87
N THR A 21 -4.63 1.90 20.69
CA THR A 21 -3.44 1.15 20.21
C THR A 21 -3.74 -0.33 20.18
N ARG A 22 -3.42 -0.97 19.07
CA ARG A 22 -3.44 -2.43 18.90
C ARG A 22 -2.08 -2.91 18.42
N ARG A 23 -1.80 -4.20 18.63
CA ARG A 23 -0.52 -4.83 18.32
C ARG A 23 -0.71 -6.15 17.60
N LEU A 24 0.13 -6.38 16.61
CA LEU A 24 0.37 -7.68 16.01
C LEU A 24 1.80 -8.11 16.36
N ASP A 25 1.91 -9.21 17.07
CA ASP A 25 3.19 -9.81 17.45
C ASP A 25 3.76 -10.66 16.30
N ASP A 26 4.97 -11.16 16.49
CA ASP A 26 5.65 -12.08 15.58
C ASP A 26 5.92 -11.49 14.17
N PHE A 27 6.17 -10.20 14.08
CA PHE A 27 6.52 -9.53 12.82
C PHE A 27 7.96 -9.85 12.42
N ILE A 28 8.13 -10.55 11.31
CA ILE A 28 9.46 -10.88 10.75
C ILE A 28 9.83 -9.97 9.56
N GLY A 29 8.84 -9.30 8.96
CA GLY A 29 9.04 -8.34 7.88
C GLY A 29 9.31 -8.96 6.50
N THR A 30 9.20 -8.12 5.47
CA THR A 30 9.41 -8.53 4.07
C THR A 30 10.85 -8.95 3.77
N MET A 31 11.83 -8.46 4.55
CA MET A 31 13.22 -8.89 4.38
C MET A 31 13.41 -10.39 4.59
N TYR A 32 12.62 -11.01 5.48
CA TYR A 32 12.64 -12.45 5.63
C TYR A 32 12.18 -13.17 4.35
N SER A 33 11.11 -12.70 3.72
CA SER A 33 10.60 -13.30 2.48
C SER A 33 11.64 -13.26 1.36
N GLN A 34 12.42 -12.17 1.27
CA GLN A 34 13.45 -12.00 0.25
C GLN A 34 14.74 -12.77 0.55
N THR A 35 15.18 -12.78 1.81
CA THR A 35 16.50 -13.31 2.18
C THR A 35 16.46 -14.74 2.72
N GLN A 36 15.31 -15.19 3.23
CA GLN A 36 15.12 -16.43 3.97
C GLN A 36 16.09 -16.57 5.16
N ASP A 37 16.55 -15.44 5.71
CA ASP A 37 17.49 -15.42 6.84
C ASP A 37 16.78 -15.85 8.13
N THR A 38 17.05 -17.08 8.56
CA THR A 38 16.46 -17.66 9.77
C THR A 38 16.84 -16.94 11.07
N THR A 39 17.82 -16.04 11.04
CA THR A 39 18.16 -15.22 12.21
C THR A 39 17.03 -14.26 12.55
N LEU A 40 16.24 -13.80 11.56
CA LEU A 40 15.07 -12.95 11.74
C LEU A 40 13.94 -13.66 12.52
N LEU A 41 13.84 -14.98 12.40
CA LEU A 41 12.84 -15.77 13.13
C LEU A 41 13.13 -15.87 14.64
N LYS A 42 14.38 -15.65 15.06
CA LYS A 42 14.80 -15.81 16.47
C LYS A 42 14.39 -14.63 17.34
N ASN A 43 14.23 -13.46 16.72
CA ASN A 43 13.88 -12.23 17.41
C ASN A 43 12.85 -11.46 16.57
N PRO A 44 11.62 -11.95 16.47
CA PRO A 44 10.56 -11.24 15.77
C PRO A 44 10.27 -9.91 16.46
N ASP A 45 9.84 -8.92 15.69
CA ASP A 45 9.40 -7.63 16.17
C ASP A 45 7.86 -7.64 16.31
N TYR A 46 7.26 -6.49 16.45
CA TYR A 46 5.82 -6.30 16.47
C TYR A 46 5.41 -5.11 15.62
N VAL A 47 4.14 -5.04 15.24
CA VAL A 47 3.54 -3.90 14.56
C VAL A 47 2.46 -3.30 15.45
N ASP A 48 2.68 -2.06 15.90
CA ASP A 48 1.64 -1.27 16.55
C ASP A 48 0.86 -0.50 15.49
N TYR A 49 -0.48 -0.54 15.58
CA TYR A 49 -1.36 0.28 14.76
C TYR A 49 -2.43 0.97 15.63
N TYR A 50 -3.03 2.04 15.09
CA TYR A 50 -3.77 3.01 15.88
C TYR A 50 -5.16 3.22 15.31
N LEU A 51 -6.19 2.72 15.97
CA LEU A 51 -7.57 2.90 15.55
C LEU A 51 -8.03 4.32 15.86
N PHE A 52 -8.69 4.93 14.89
CA PHE A 52 -9.22 6.28 15.02
C PHE A 52 -10.63 6.25 15.63
N LYS A 53 -10.91 7.20 16.53
CA LYS A 53 -12.23 7.32 17.17
C LYS A 53 -13.26 8.00 16.28
N GLN A 54 -12.80 8.75 15.26
CA GLN A 54 -13.70 9.40 14.31
C GLN A 54 -14.22 8.42 13.27
N SER A 55 -15.43 8.65 12.81
CA SER A 55 -15.99 7.92 11.68
C SER A 55 -15.35 8.38 10.36
N TYR A 56 -15.21 7.46 9.44
CA TYR A 56 -14.77 7.72 8.08
C TYR A 56 -15.39 6.69 7.13
N GLU A 57 -15.46 7.04 5.86
CA GLU A 57 -15.78 6.13 4.78
C GLU A 57 -14.51 5.94 3.96
N ALA A 58 -14.15 4.70 3.65
CA ALA A 58 -12.97 4.40 2.85
C ALA A 58 -13.34 3.50 1.67
N GLN A 59 -12.72 3.75 0.53
CA GLN A 59 -12.81 2.92 -0.65
C GLN A 59 -11.41 2.64 -1.18
N ARG A 60 -11.18 1.41 -1.63
CA ARG A 60 -9.97 1.01 -2.35
C ARG A 60 -10.30 0.72 -3.80
N PHE A 61 -9.37 1.02 -4.68
CA PHE A 61 -9.51 0.85 -6.12
C PHE A 61 -8.52 -0.18 -6.61
N LEU A 62 -8.91 -0.97 -7.59
CA LEU A 62 -8.07 -2.00 -8.16
C LEU A 62 -7.40 -1.51 -9.44
N VAL A 63 -6.27 -2.11 -9.80
CA VAL A 63 -5.51 -1.78 -11.03
C VAL A 63 -6.41 -1.87 -12.26
N ASP A 64 -7.21 -2.94 -12.37
CA ASP A 64 -8.08 -3.19 -13.51
C ASP A 64 -9.43 -2.43 -13.44
N ALA A 65 -9.72 -1.76 -12.33
CA ALA A 65 -10.97 -1.05 -12.08
C ALA A 65 -10.73 0.30 -11.37
N PRO A 66 -9.98 1.23 -11.99
CA PRO A 66 -9.52 2.47 -11.32
C PRO A 66 -10.66 3.47 -11.05
N TYR A 67 -11.85 3.26 -11.59
CA TYR A 67 -13.03 4.10 -11.38
C TYR A 67 -14.07 3.47 -10.46
N ASN A 68 -13.91 2.20 -10.10
CA ASN A 68 -14.88 1.45 -9.30
C ASN A 68 -14.31 1.16 -7.91
N GLY A 69 -14.61 2.04 -6.96
CA GLY A 69 -14.22 1.87 -5.57
C GLY A 69 -14.97 0.71 -4.90
N VAL A 70 -14.26 -0.05 -4.10
CA VAL A 70 -14.81 -1.09 -3.23
C VAL A 70 -14.69 -0.62 -1.79
N ASP A 71 -15.77 -0.69 -1.04
CA ASP A 71 -15.79 -0.29 0.37
C ASP A 71 -14.70 -1.03 1.15
N SER A 72 -14.04 -0.30 2.02
CA SER A 72 -12.87 -0.77 2.73
C SER A 72 -12.75 -0.12 4.11
N THR A 73 -11.74 -0.53 4.84
CA THR A 73 -11.27 0.14 6.05
C THR A 73 -9.81 0.55 5.88
N LEU A 74 -9.28 1.31 6.81
CA LEU A 74 -7.86 1.68 6.82
C LEU A 74 -6.96 0.57 7.40
N TRP A 75 -7.58 -0.40 8.10
CA TRP A 75 -6.86 -1.41 8.86
C TRP A 75 -7.27 -2.82 8.43
N GLY A 76 -6.32 -3.57 7.92
CA GLY A 76 -6.45 -5.00 7.61
C GLY A 76 -6.25 -5.84 8.86
N GLU A 77 -7.19 -5.82 9.81
CA GLU A 77 -7.07 -6.49 11.10
C GLU A 77 -6.96 -8.03 11.02
N TYR A 78 -7.14 -8.59 9.82
CA TYR A 78 -6.88 -10.00 9.51
C TYR A 78 -5.39 -10.32 9.28
N ALA A 79 -4.55 -9.28 9.16
CA ALA A 79 -3.14 -9.44 8.86
C ALA A 79 -2.42 -10.21 9.98
N GLN A 80 -1.55 -11.10 9.58
CA GLN A 80 -0.74 -11.92 10.49
C GLN A 80 0.63 -12.21 9.88
N SER A 81 1.55 -12.68 10.69
CA SER A 81 2.88 -13.07 10.24
C SER A 81 2.83 -14.07 9.08
N PRO A 82 3.67 -13.93 8.05
CA PRO A 82 4.73 -12.94 7.89
C PRO A 82 4.25 -11.57 7.36
N ASN A 83 2.99 -11.46 6.92
CA ASN A 83 2.43 -10.29 6.23
C ASN A 83 1.74 -9.28 7.17
N SER A 84 2.17 -9.19 8.44
CA SER A 84 1.56 -8.30 9.43
C SER A 84 1.53 -6.83 9.00
N TYR A 85 2.45 -6.39 8.13
CA TYR A 85 2.48 -5.03 7.60
C TYR A 85 1.24 -4.68 6.75
N SER A 86 0.55 -5.67 6.18
CA SER A 86 -0.71 -5.46 5.46
C SER A 86 -1.88 -5.02 6.36
N VAL A 87 -1.66 -4.90 7.68
CA VAL A 87 -2.59 -4.20 8.57
C VAL A 87 -2.80 -2.75 8.12
N PHE A 88 -1.77 -2.11 7.56
CA PHE A 88 -1.88 -0.77 7.02
C PHE A 88 -2.47 -0.80 5.60
N LEU A 89 -3.64 -0.20 5.43
CA LEU A 89 -4.36 -0.04 4.14
C LEU A 89 -4.68 -1.37 3.42
N HIS A 90 -4.62 -2.52 4.11
CA HIS A 90 -4.72 -3.87 3.52
C HIS A 90 -3.59 -4.19 2.52
N GLY A 91 -2.48 -3.45 2.55
CA GLY A 91 -1.36 -3.56 1.60
C GLY A 91 -1.35 -2.43 0.57
N ASP A 92 -0.79 -2.71 -0.61
CA ASP A 92 -0.57 -1.72 -1.64
C ASP A 92 -1.70 -1.72 -2.68
N PHE A 93 -2.46 -0.63 -2.74
CA PHE A 93 -3.51 -0.41 -3.73
C PHE A 93 -3.18 0.81 -4.59
N PRO A 94 -3.59 0.84 -5.87
CA PRO A 94 -3.40 2.01 -6.74
C PRO A 94 -3.92 3.30 -6.13
N LEU A 95 -5.08 3.21 -5.50
CA LEU A 95 -5.75 4.33 -4.85
C LEU A 95 -6.57 3.83 -3.64
N VAL A 96 -6.45 4.54 -2.54
CA VAL A 96 -7.40 4.49 -1.41
C VAL A 96 -7.94 5.89 -1.22
N GLN A 97 -9.26 6.05 -1.25
CA GLN A 97 -9.96 7.30 -0.96
C GLN A 97 -10.62 7.20 0.41
N VAL A 98 -10.46 8.24 1.22
CA VAL A 98 -11.10 8.34 2.54
C VAL A 98 -11.85 9.66 2.65
N LYS A 99 -13.09 9.59 3.12
CA LYS A 99 -13.94 10.75 3.45
C LYS A 99 -14.22 10.77 4.95
N THR A 100 -14.05 11.92 5.57
CA THR A 100 -14.10 12.05 7.03
C THR A 100 -15.26 12.88 7.56
N GLY A 101 -15.83 13.75 6.77
CA GLY A 101 -16.90 14.65 7.21
C GLY A 101 -16.45 15.76 8.19
N ILE A 102 -15.14 16.10 8.25
CA ILE A 102 -14.62 17.20 9.10
C ILE A 102 -15.21 18.55 8.68
N GLY A 103 -15.49 18.74 7.39
CA GLY A 103 -16.16 19.95 6.88
C GLY A 103 -15.25 21.18 6.75
N ASN A 104 -13.93 20.97 6.61
CA ASN A 104 -12.96 22.08 6.51
C ASN A 104 -12.53 22.41 5.08
N GLY A 105 -13.01 21.68 4.09
CA GLY A 105 -12.72 21.87 2.65
C GLY A 105 -11.29 21.47 2.25
N ARG A 106 -10.51 20.89 3.15
CA ARG A 106 -9.14 20.43 2.84
C ARG A 106 -9.14 19.04 2.25
N ARG A 107 -8.50 18.89 1.09
CA ARG A 107 -8.35 17.61 0.38
C ARG A 107 -6.90 17.39 0.03
N ILE A 108 -6.34 16.29 0.52
CA ILE A 108 -4.94 15.96 0.30
C ILE A 108 -4.77 14.72 -0.57
N LEU A 109 -3.79 14.79 -1.45
CA LEU A 109 -3.27 13.64 -2.19
C LEU A 109 -1.91 13.24 -1.62
N VAL A 110 -1.79 11.99 -1.22
CA VAL A 110 -0.54 11.38 -0.75
C VAL A 110 -0.02 10.44 -1.85
N VAL A 111 1.07 10.80 -2.49
CA VAL A 111 1.79 9.92 -3.40
C VAL A 111 2.87 9.19 -2.61
N LYS A 112 2.82 7.86 -2.58
CA LYS A 112 3.65 7.05 -1.71
C LYS A 112 4.14 5.76 -2.39
N GLU A 113 5.10 5.11 -1.76
CA GLU A 113 5.38 3.68 -1.83
C GLU A 113 4.97 3.01 -0.51
N SER A 114 5.27 1.71 -0.31
CA SER A 114 4.74 0.93 0.82
C SER A 114 5.00 1.52 2.22
N PHE A 115 6.10 2.23 2.45
CA PHE A 115 6.35 2.88 3.74
C PHE A 115 5.31 3.97 4.08
N GLY A 116 4.69 4.57 3.05
CA GLY A 116 3.61 5.54 3.23
C GLY A 116 2.32 4.93 3.77
N ASN A 117 2.14 3.61 3.71
CA ASN A 117 0.95 2.92 4.22
C ASN A 117 0.75 3.15 5.73
N ALA A 118 1.83 3.17 6.50
CA ALA A 118 1.77 3.42 7.95
C ALA A 118 1.60 4.91 8.31
N PHE A 119 1.88 5.83 7.38
CA PHE A 119 1.80 7.28 7.58
C PHE A 119 0.46 7.88 7.18
N ALA A 120 0.02 7.56 5.95
CA ALA A 120 -1.12 8.23 5.30
C ALA A 120 -2.44 8.15 6.10
N PRO A 121 -2.77 7.05 6.80
CA PRO A 121 -4.00 6.98 7.60
C PRO A 121 -4.15 8.09 8.63
N PHE A 122 -3.06 8.57 9.23
CA PHE A 122 -3.13 9.62 10.25
C PHE A 122 -3.66 10.95 9.72
N LEU A 123 -3.61 11.18 8.41
CA LEU A 123 -4.03 12.43 7.78
C LEU A 123 -5.55 12.62 7.82
N ILE A 124 -6.34 11.55 7.98
CA ILE A 124 -7.79 11.66 8.11
C ILE A 124 -8.23 12.54 9.30
N ASN A 125 -7.33 12.74 10.28
CA ASN A 125 -7.61 13.62 11.42
C ASN A 125 -7.63 15.12 11.07
N HIS A 126 -7.24 15.49 9.84
CA HIS A 126 -7.03 16.89 9.44
C HIS A 126 -7.70 17.28 8.13
N TYR A 127 -8.16 16.31 7.34
CA TYR A 127 -8.67 16.56 5.99
C TYR A 127 -10.08 15.99 5.80
N ASP A 128 -10.89 16.67 5.02
CA ASP A 128 -12.20 16.17 4.60
C ASP A 128 -12.07 14.93 3.73
N GLU A 129 -11.10 14.98 2.82
CA GLU A 129 -10.82 13.86 1.94
C GLU A 129 -9.31 13.61 1.86
N VAL A 130 -8.94 12.34 1.94
CA VAL A 130 -7.56 11.87 1.80
C VAL A 130 -7.51 10.87 0.65
N TYR A 131 -6.72 11.17 -0.36
CA TYR A 131 -6.44 10.32 -1.50
C TYR A 131 -5.03 9.76 -1.33
N ILE A 132 -4.90 8.45 -1.26
CA ILE A 132 -3.62 7.76 -1.05
C ILE A 132 -3.32 6.97 -2.31
N VAL A 133 -2.31 7.40 -3.05
CA VAL A 133 -1.92 6.85 -4.34
C VAL A 133 -0.58 6.13 -4.22
N ASP A 134 -0.56 4.87 -4.63
CA ASP A 134 0.71 4.16 -4.81
C ASP A 134 1.26 4.43 -6.21
N GLN A 135 2.42 5.04 -6.26
CA GLN A 135 3.05 5.48 -7.51
C GLN A 135 3.38 4.32 -8.47
N ARG A 136 3.49 3.10 -7.96
CA ARG A 136 3.80 1.90 -8.75
C ARG A 136 2.59 1.35 -9.49
N TYR A 137 1.40 1.56 -8.95
CA TYR A 137 0.16 0.90 -9.42
C TYR A 137 -0.90 1.88 -9.92
N PHE A 138 -0.80 3.16 -9.60
CA PHE A 138 -1.76 4.18 -10.04
C PHE A 138 -1.66 4.42 -11.54
N GLN A 139 -2.80 4.35 -12.25
CA GLN A 139 -2.84 4.37 -13.71
C GLN A 139 -3.56 5.57 -14.32
N LEU A 140 -4.19 6.41 -13.49
CA LEU A 140 -4.89 7.59 -13.99
C LEU A 140 -3.93 8.78 -14.18
N PRO A 141 -4.23 9.73 -15.10
CA PRO A 141 -3.46 10.95 -15.24
C PRO A 141 -3.57 11.81 -13.97
N LEU A 142 -2.49 11.91 -13.20
CA LEU A 142 -2.49 12.49 -11.85
C LEU A 142 -2.97 13.94 -11.83
N VAL A 143 -2.58 14.75 -12.83
CA VAL A 143 -2.93 16.17 -12.88
C VAL A 143 -4.43 16.37 -13.10
N ASP A 144 -5.04 15.55 -13.96
CA ASP A 144 -6.48 15.60 -14.20
C ASP A 144 -7.24 15.06 -12.99
N PHE A 145 -6.76 13.99 -12.38
CA PHE A 145 -7.30 13.46 -11.13
C PHE A 145 -7.33 14.50 -10.00
N ILE A 146 -6.24 15.27 -9.83
CA ILE A 146 -6.19 16.38 -8.86
C ILE A 146 -7.26 17.43 -9.14
N ARG A 147 -7.45 17.82 -10.41
CA ARG A 147 -8.44 18.83 -10.81
C ARG A 147 -9.86 18.33 -10.61
N GLU A 148 -10.17 17.12 -11.05
CA GLU A 148 -11.50 16.51 -10.98
C GLU A 148 -11.98 16.35 -9.54
N HIS A 149 -11.08 16.02 -8.62
CA HIS A 149 -11.42 15.82 -7.22
C HIS A 149 -11.26 17.09 -6.36
N GLY A 150 -10.83 18.20 -6.96
CA GLY A 150 -10.64 19.47 -6.24
C GLY A 150 -9.61 19.35 -5.13
N ILE A 151 -8.57 18.53 -5.34
CA ILE A 151 -7.48 18.33 -4.38
C ILE A 151 -6.66 19.61 -4.31
N ASN A 152 -6.44 20.12 -3.09
CA ASN A 152 -5.78 21.40 -2.85
C ASN A 152 -4.43 21.26 -2.13
N GLU A 153 -4.09 20.05 -1.68
CA GLU A 153 -2.78 19.75 -1.07
C GLU A 153 -2.20 18.46 -1.64
N LEU A 154 -0.87 18.43 -1.84
CA LEU A 154 -0.15 17.28 -2.38
C LEU A 154 1.10 17.03 -1.53
N VAL A 155 1.33 15.77 -1.15
CA VAL A 155 2.55 15.33 -0.48
C VAL A 155 3.11 14.08 -1.14
N PHE A 156 4.43 14.05 -1.34
CA PHE A 156 5.18 12.86 -1.73
C PHE A 156 5.80 12.25 -0.48
N ALA A 157 5.25 11.11 -0.04
CA ALA A 157 5.66 10.40 1.16
C ALA A 157 6.46 9.15 0.78
N ASN A 158 7.71 9.36 0.39
CA ASN A 158 8.63 8.31 -0.03
C ASN A 158 9.80 8.19 0.94
N ASN A 159 10.31 6.98 1.12
CA ASN A 159 11.57 6.78 1.83
C ASN A 159 12.77 7.27 0.98
N SER A 160 13.91 7.45 1.63
CA SER A 160 15.12 7.97 0.98
C SER A 160 15.66 7.03 -0.11
N PHE A 161 15.46 5.72 0.03
CA PHE A 161 15.87 4.75 -0.97
C PHE A 161 15.03 4.90 -2.25
N ALA A 162 13.72 4.96 -2.12
CA ALA A 162 12.80 5.12 -3.25
C ALA A 162 13.12 6.37 -4.07
N VAL A 163 13.34 7.53 -3.43
CA VAL A 163 13.64 8.78 -4.16
C VAL A 163 15.02 8.79 -4.84
N CYS A 164 15.90 7.85 -4.51
CA CYS A 164 17.20 7.67 -5.16
C CYS A 164 17.17 6.55 -6.23
N THR A 165 16.07 5.82 -6.38
CA THR A 165 15.97 4.70 -7.30
C THR A 165 15.35 5.14 -8.63
N PRO A 166 16.01 4.89 -9.78
CA PRO A 166 15.48 5.28 -11.10
C PRO A 166 14.09 4.74 -11.40
N TYR A 167 13.76 3.56 -10.91
CA TYR A 167 12.43 2.95 -11.03
C TYR A 167 11.34 3.84 -10.43
N HIS A 168 11.45 4.20 -9.13
CA HIS A 168 10.46 5.02 -8.46
C HIS A 168 10.35 6.43 -9.04
N ILE A 169 11.47 7.00 -9.49
CA ILE A 169 11.46 8.31 -10.17
C ILE A 169 10.65 8.21 -11.46
N ARG A 170 10.85 7.16 -12.26
CA ARG A 170 10.05 6.95 -13.47
C ARG A 170 8.57 6.74 -13.18
N CYS A 171 8.22 6.00 -12.11
CA CYS A 171 6.82 5.85 -11.70
C CYS A 171 6.16 7.22 -11.43
N ILE A 172 6.87 8.10 -10.69
CA ILE A 172 6.36 9.45 -10.39
C ILE A 172 6.23 10.29 -11.66
N ASP A 173 7.22 10.26 -12.55
CA ASP A 173 7.17 11.03 -13.80
C ASP A 173 6.07 10.55 -14.73
N ASN A 174 5.88 9.24 -14.85
CA ASN A 174 4.84 8.64 -15.67
C ASN A 174 3.44 9.09 -15.27
N MET A 175 3.16 9.24 -13.97
CA MET A 175 1.84 9.67 -13.49
C MET A 175 1.37 11.00 -14.08
N ARG A 176 2.26 11.84 -14.58
CA ARG A 176 1.92 13.13 -15.24
C ARG A 176 1.31 12.94 -16.61
N HIS A 177 1.67 11.88 -17.32
CA HIS A 177 1.41 11.71 -18.74
C HIS A 177 0.70 10.40 -19.09
N GLN A 178 0.54 9.51 -18.12
CA GLN A 178 -0.09 8.22 -18.35
C GLN A 178 -1.56 8.36 -18.75
N VAL A 179 -2.00 7.39 -19.55
CA VAL A 179 -3.41 7.25 -19.96
C VAL A 179 -3.84 5.85 -19.58
N PHE A 180 -4.96 5.74 -18.85
CA PHE A 180 -5.49 4.44 -18.50
C PHE A 180 -5.98 3.71 -19.75
N VAL A 181 -5.39 2.52 -19.99
CA VAL A 181 -5.81 1.60 -21.05
C VAL A 181 -6.39 0.36 -20.39
N PRO A 182 -7.68 0.08 -20.54
CA PRO A 182 -8.30 -1.12 -19.99
C PRO A 182 -7.58 -2.39 -20.46
N ARG A 183 -7.42 -3.37 -19.58
CA ARG A 183 -6.70 -4.63 -19.87
C ARG A 183 -7.19 -5.33 -21.14
N ALA A 184 -8.48 -5.27 -21.43
CA ALA A 184 -9.07 -5.83 -22.65
C ALA A 184 -8.51 -5.19 -23.95
N LEU A 185 -7.98 -3.96 -23.89
CA LEU A 185 -7.39 -3.26 -25.02
C LEU A 185 -5.84 -3.30 -25.01
N GLN A 186 -5.23 -3.78 -23.95
CA GLN A 186 -3.76 -3.84 -23.85
C GLN A 186 -3.16 -4.91 -24.77
N ALA A 187 -3.93 -5.94 -25.12
CA ALA A 187 -3.47 -7.01 -26.00
C ALA A 187 -3.13 -6.52 -27.44
N ASP A 188 -3.68 -5.38 -27.85
CA ASP A 188 -3.50 -4.81 -29.18
C ASP A 188 -2.46 -3.68 -29.24
N VAL A 189 -1.86 -3.32 -28.10
CA VAL A 189 -0.81 -2.30 -28.04
C VAL A 189 0.54 -2.96 -28.34
N PRO A 190 1.26 -2.59 -29.41
CA PRO A 190 2.60 -3.08 -29.63
C PRO A 190 3.50 -2.73 -28.46
N LYS A 191 4.15 -3.72 -27.86
CA LYS A 191 5.14 -3.49 -26.78
C LYS A 191 6.25 -2.57 -27.30
N ALA A 192 6.17 -1.29 -26.95
CA ALA A 192 7.26 -0.36 -27.18
C ALA A 192 8.39 -0.80 -26.23
N GLY A 193 9.51 -1.29 -26.83
CA GLY A 193 10.71 -1.83 -26.23
C GLY A 193 10.76 -1.76 -24.70
N GLU A 194 10.43 -2.86 -24.05
CA GLU A 194 10.63 -3.04 -22.61
C GLU A 194 12.13 -2.85 -22.33
N PRO A 195 12.53 -2.01 -21.38
CA PRO A 195 13.87 -2.16 -20.81
C PRO A 195 13.91 -3.57 -20.21
N GLU A 196 14.95 -4.33 -20.51
CA GLU A 196 15.17 -5.66 -19.94
C GLU A 196 14.93 -5.56 -18.43
N GLU A 197 13.88 -6.27 -17.97
CA GLU A 197 13.63 -6.48 -16.55
C GLU A 197 14.91 -7.10 -15.99
N SER A 198 15.46 -6.49 -14.96
CA SER A 198 16.53 -7.14 -14.23
C SER A 198 15.95 -8.42 -13.64
N ASP A 199 16.69 -9.54 -13.68
CA ASP A 199 16.27 -10.85 -13.17
C ASP A 199 15.79 -10.82 -11.69
N GLU A 200 15.89 -9.68 -11.01
CA GLU A 200 15.40 -9.45 -9.65
C GLU A 200 13.88 -9.16 -9.61
N ASP A 201 13.34 -8.41 -10.58
CA ASP A 201 11.91 -8.06 -10.60
C ASP A 201 11.02 -9.26 -11.04
N ALA A 202 11.56 -10.15 -11.87
CA ALA A 202 10.87 -11.37 -12.32
C ALA A 202 10.70 -12.40 -11.18
N ARG A 203 11.63 -12.46 -10.22
CA ARG A 203 11.56 -13.38 -9.08
C ARG A 203 10.51 -13.00 -8.06
N GLU A 204 10.20 -11.71 -7.91
CA GLU A 204 9.16 -11.24 -6.98
C GLU A 204 7.73 -11.63 -7.42
N GLN A 205 7.51 -11.92 -8.70
CA GLN A 205 6.19 -12.31 -9.22
C GLN A 205 5.94 -13.82 -9.21
N GLU A 206 6.97 -14.66 -9.34
CA GLU A 206 6.82 -16.13 -9.34
C GLU A 206 6.64 -16.72 -7.93
N GLU A 207 7.09 -16.03 -6.85
CA GLU A 207 6.97 -16.55 -5.49
C GLU A 207 5.60 -16.32 -4.83
N GLN A 208 4.61 -15.73 -5.52
CA GLN A 208 3.27 -15.48 -4.97
C GLN A 208 2.25 -16.57 -5.27
N GLU A 209 2.57 -17.61 -6.01
CA GLU A 209 1.70 -18.77 -6.17
C GLU A 209 1.92 -19.78 -5.02
N PRO A 210 0.86 -20.21 -4.32
CA PRO A 210 0.99 -21.25 -3.30
C PRO A 210 1.38 -22.58 -3.96
N PRO A 211 2.23 -23.41 -3.31
CA PRO A 211 2.65 -24.67 -3.88
C PRO A 211 1.45 -25.60 -4.10
N ASP A 212 1.40 -26.18 -5.30
CA ASP A 212 0.42 -27.19 -5.70
C ASP A 212 0.43 -28.39 -4.73
N GLU A 213 -0.72 -28.68 -4.11
CA GLU A 213 -0.93 -29.78 -3.15
C GLU A 213 -0.94 -31.18 -3.80
N GLY A 214 -0.19 -31.42 -4.84
CA GLY A 214 -0.15 -32.67 -5.60
C GLY A 214 1.10 -33.48 -5.41
N ASP A 215 1.44 -33.99 -4.26
CA ASP A 215 2.04 -35.32 -4.08
C ASP A 215 2.32 -35.66 -2.60
N ARG A 216 1.33 -36.20 -1.88
CA ARG A 216 1.58 -36.84 -0.58
C ARG A 216 1.83 -38.33 -0.79
N PRO A 217 2.99 -38.88 -0.40
CA PRO A 217 3.25 -40.31 -0.48
C PRO A 217 2.29 -41.07 0.45
N ARG A 218 1.60 -42.06 -0.09
CA ARG A 218 0.72 -43.00 0.63
C ARG A 218 1.47 -43.68 1.77
N ARG A 219 1.05 -43.42 3.01
CA ARG A 219 1.51 -44.20 4.18
C ARG A 219 1.04 -45.65 4.04
N LEU A 220 1.99 -46.55 3.95
CA LEU A 220 1.78 -48.01 4.09
C LEU A 220 1.34 -48.29 5.54
N ARG A 221 0.20 -48.99 5.68
CA ARG A 221 -0.25 -49.54 6.96
C ARG A 221 0.59 -50.76 7.32
N PRO A 222 1.05 -50.93 8.58
CA PRO A 222 1.64 -52.17 9.01
C PRO A 222 0.59 -53.26 9.13
N ARG A 223 0.86 -54.43 8.57
CA ARG A 223 0.10 -55.66 8.82
C ARG A 223 0.40 -56.14 10.22
N GLY A 224 -0.68 -56.34 11.01
CA GLY A 224 -0.59 -56.97 12.30
C GLY A 224 -0.21 -58.48 12.18
N GLY A 225 0.50 -58.94 13.14
CA GLY A 225 0.71 -60.27 13.62
C GLY A 225 0.65 -60.24 15.15
#